data_edab449eff71e6dda3115129651d6bed
#
_entry.id   edab449eff71e6dda3115129651d6bed
#
_cell.length_a   1.000
_cell.length_b   1.000
_cell.length_c   1.000
_cell.angle_alpha   90.00
_cell.angle_beta   90.00
_cell.angle_gamma   90.00
#
_symmetry.space_group_name_H-M   'P 1'
#
loop_
_entity.id
_entity.type
_entity.pdbx_description
1 polymer ?
#
loop_
_entity_poly.entity_id
_entity_poly.type
_entity_poly.pdbx_seq_one_letter_code
_entity_poly.pdbx_strand_id
1 'polypeptide(L)'
;RHTPWTHLVTHGIVPTLLAALLGLLLYRHLVVPLNRLRDRADALRADELESTPLAAPLAARRDELGELAQALEHMAERLRLSLAQQRLLLRTLSHELRTPLARLRIAHDSELPPEQLRQRLDREIGDMQRLLEDTLDLAWMDTERPQLPTEPVLALSVWEALRDDACFESGWDPARLPCRLGVDCRVEVHLDSLAQAMENLLRNAIRHSPEDGTVSLDGEREGDFWHLRLQDQGPGVAEDQLERIFLPYQRLDDSAGEGFGLGLAIARRAIELQGGRLWASNGKPGLCLHLWLPAAA
;
A
#
# COMPACT_ATOMS: atom_id res chain seq x y z
N ARG A 1 -39.65 -48.93 -54.83
CA ARG A 1 -38.95 -50.04 -54.15
C ARG A 1 -37.70 -49.41 -53.52
N HIS A 2 -37.83 -48.94 -52.25
CA HIS A 2 -36.70 -48.50 -51.50
C HIS A 2 -35.90 -49.74 -51.12
N THR A 3 -34.65 -49.80 -51.52
CA THR A 3 -33.76 -50.93 -51.22
C THR A 3 -33.41 -50.90 -49.68
N PRO A 4 -33.31 -52.08 -49.03
CA PRO A 4 -33.04 -52.15 -47.56
C PRO A 4 -31.78 -51.38 -47.15
N TRP A 5 -30.87 -51.14 -48.05
CA TRP A 5 -29.65 -50.36 -47.86
C TRP A 5 -29.91 -48.86 -47.62
N THR A 6 -30.92 -48.28 -48.30
CA THR A 6 -31.22 -46.84 -48.06
C THR A 6 -31.81 -46.60 -46.68
N HIS A 7 -32.60 -47.50 -46.11
CA HIS A 7 -33.13 -47.46 -44.79
C HIS A 7 -32.02 -47.60 -43.73
N LEU A 8 -31.05 -48.49 -43.91
CA LEU A 8 -29.91 -48.68 -43.01
C LEU A 8 -29.01 -47.42 -42.96
N VAL A 9 -28.79 -46.80 -44.11
CA VAL A 9 -27.96 -45.56 -44.19
C VAL A 9 -28.69 -44.38 -43.58
N THR A 10 -29.96 -44.14 -43.92
CA THR A 10 -30.67 -42.92 -43.44
C THR A 10 -31.11 -42.99 -41.98
N HIS A 11 -31.50 -44.19 -41.50
CA HIS A 11 -32.00 -44.33 -40.12
C HIS A 11 -31.01 -44.96 -39.13
N GLY A 12 -29.88 -45.50 -39.61
CA GLY A 12 -28.83 -46.07 -38.77
C GLY A 12 -27.53 -45.26 -38.78
N ILE A 13 -26.85 -45.29 -39.93
CA ILE A 13 -25.47 -44.75 -40.01
C ILE A 13 -25.43 -43.21 -39.88
N VAL A 14 -26.29 -42.49 -40.59
CA VAL A 14 -26.28 -41.02 -40.60
C VAL A 14 -26.60 -40.43 -39.22
N PRO A 15 -27.68 -40.87 -38.50
CA PRO A 15 -27.94 -40.39 -37.15
C PRO A 15 -26.83 -40.69 -36.14
N THR A 16 -26.20 -41.88 -36.25
CA THR A 16 -25.11 -42.29 -35.39
C THR A 16 -23.85 -41.41 -35.59
N LEU A 17 -23.49 -41.15 -36.85
CA LEU A 17 -22.39 -40.25 -37.20
C LEU A 17 -22.66 -38.82 -36.75
N LEU A 18 -23.89 -38.33 -36.92
CA LEU A 18 -24.29 -36.98 -36.46
C LEU A 18 -24.23 -36.88 -34.95
N ALA A 19 -24.72 -37.88 -34.21
CA ALA A 19 -24.64 -37.94 -32.76
C ALA A 19 -23.20 -38.00 -32.26
N ALA A 20 -22.33 -38.78 -32.92
CA ALA A 20 -20.90 -38.84 -32.59
C ALA A 20 -20.20 -37.52 -32.88
N LEU A 21 -20.50 -36.86 -33.99
CA LEU A 21 -19.95 -35.53 -34.31
C LEU A 21 -20.40 -34.46 -33.29
N LEU A 22 -21.69 -34.47 -32.94
CA LEU A 22 -22.25 -33.56 -31.95
C LEU A 22 -21.60 -33.81 -30.58
N GLY A 23 -21.45 -35.07 -30.17
CA GLY A 23 -20.77 -35.45 -28.95
C GLY A 23 -19.30 -34.96 -28.90
N LEU A 24 -18.58 -35.12 -30.03
CA LEU A 24 -17.21 -34.63 -30.14
C LEU A 24 -17.12 -33.09 -30.08
N LEU A 25 -18.06 -32.40 -30.71
CA LEU A 25 -18.13 -30.95 -30.66
C LEU A 25 -18.41 -30.44 -29.24
N LEU A 26 -19.39 -31.06 -28.57
CA LEU A 26 -19.70 -30.74 -27.16
C LEU A 26 -18.50 -31.03 -26.24
N TYR A 27 -17.85 -32.17 -26.43
CA TYR A 27 -16.66 -32.51 -25.66
C TYR A 27 -15.54 -31.46 -25.83
N ARG A 28 -15.25 -31.06 -27.07
CA ARG A 28 -14.22 -30.04 -27.35
C ARG A 28 -14.61 -28.64 -26.89
N HIS A 29 -15.91 -28.30 -26.99
CA HIS A 29 -16.38 -26.94 -26.68
C HIS A 29 -16.69 -26.69 -25.20
N LEU A 30 -17.08 -27.73 -24.45
CA LEU A 30 -17.46 -27.61 -23.05
C LEU A 30 -16.50 -28.36 -22.11
N VAL A 31 -16.28 -29.66 -22.33
CA VAL A 31 -15.55 -30.49 -21.37
C VAL A 31 -14.07 -30.15 -21.31
N VAL A 32 -13.42 -29.98 -22.45
CA VAL A 32 -11.99 -29.65 -22.51
C VAL A 32 -11.68 -28.28 -21.86
N PRO A 33 -12.41 -27.19 -22.16
CA PRO A 33 -12.22 -25.92 -21.48
C PRO A 33 -12.50 -26.00 -19.98
N LEU A 34 -13.55 -26.70 -19.56
CA LEU A 34 -13.90 -26.84 -18.14
C LEU A 34 -12.81 -27.57 -17.35
N ASN A 35 -12.25 -28.63 -17.91
CA ASN A 35 -11.14 -29.35 -17.30
C ASN A 35 -9.91 -28.45 -17.15
N ARG A 36 -9.58 -27.62 -18.15
CA ARG A 36 -8.47 -26.66 -18.06
C ARG A 36 -8.69 -25.60 -16.97
N LEU A 37 -9.92 -25.10 -16.82
CA LEU A 37 -10.27 -24.18 -15.73
C LEU A 37 -10.14 -24.85 -14.36
N ARG A 38 -10.58 -26.11 -14.26
CA ARG A 38 -10.42 -26.90 -13.05
C ARG A 38 -8.95 -27.13 -12.70
N ASP A 39 -8.15 -27.58 -13.68
CA ASP A 39 -6.71 -27.81 -13.47
C ASP A 39 -6.00 -26.54 -13.02
N ARG A 40 -6.39 -25.38 -13.58
CA ARG A 40 -5.87 -24.08 -13.17
C ARG A 40 -6.28 -23.70 -11.75
N ALA A 41 -7.54 -23.94 -11.38
CA ALA A 41 -8.03 -23.69 -10.02
C ALA A 41 -7.33 -24.62 -8.99
N ASP A 42 -7.08 -25.87 -9.35
CA ASP A 42 -6.37 -26.83 -8.50
C ASP A 42 -4.88 -26.44 -8.35
N ALA A 43 -4.22 -25.96 -9.40
CA ALA A 43 -2.86 -25.43 -9.34
C ALA A 43 -2.76 -24.19 -8.44
N LEU A 44 -3.75 -23.29 -8.46
CA LEU A 44 -3.83 -22.15 -7.56
C LEU A 44 -3.99 -22.57 -6.09
N ARG A 45 -4.72 -23.66 -5.83
CA ARG A 45 -4.87 -24.24 -4.48
C ARG A 45 -3.58 -24.88 -3.96
N ALA A 46 -2.76 -25.43 -4.86
CA ALA A 46 -1.47 -26.04 -4.51
C ALA A 46 -0.32 -25.02 -4.35
N ASP A 47 -0.61 -23.71 -4.39
CA ASP A 47 0.38 -22.61 -4.32
C ASP A 47 1.37 -22.61 -5.51
N GLU A 48 1.02 -23.31 -6.59
CA GLU A 48 1.77 -23.31 -7.85
C GLU A 48 1.40 -22.09 -8.72
N LEU A 49 1.58 -20.89 -8.17
CA LEU A 49 1.21 -19.61 -8.80
C LEU A 49 2.03 -19.31 -10.07
N GLU A 50 3.18 -19.96 -10.23
CA GLU A 50 4.03 -19.85 -11.43
C GLU A 50 3.60 -20.82 -12.55
N SER A 51 2.58 -21.64 -12.32
CA SER A 51 2.03 -22.52 -13.36
C SER A 51 1.54 -21.68 -14.54
N THR A 52 1.73 -22.24 -15.74
CA THR A 52 1.43 -21.61 -17.02
C THR A 52 0.05 -20.94 -17.04
N PRO A 53 -0.07 -19.68 -17.47
CA PRO A 53 -1.36 -19.00 -17.60
C PRO A 53 -2.33 -19.82 -18.46
N LEU A 54 -3.63 -19.67 -18.26
CA LEU A 54 -4.64 -20.26 -19.15
C LEU A 54 -4.31 -19.92 -20.59
N ALA A 55 -4.29 -20.94 -21.46
CA ALA A 55 -3.93 -20.75 -22.85
C ALA A 55 -4.77 -19.62 -23.48
N ALA A 56 -4.11 -18.70 -24.15
CA ALA A 56 -4.71 -17.51 -24.78
C ALA A 56 -6.04 -17.76 -25.54
N PRO A 57 -6.27 -18.93 -26.19
CA PRO A 57 -7.55 -19.20 -26.83
C PRO A 57 -8.75 -19.30 -25.88
N LEU A 58 -8.54 -19.63 -24.60
CA LEU A 58 -9.63 -19.74 -23.64
C LEU A 58 -10.03 -18.36 -23.08
N ALA A 59 -9.07 -17.50 -22.80
CA ALA A 59 -9.31 -16.12 -22.34
C ALA A 59 -9.85 -15.21 -23.47
N ALA A 60 -9.65 -15.59 -24.74
CA ALA A 60 -10.15 -14.85 -25.91
C ALA A 60 -11.59 -15.24 -26.31
N ARG A 61 -12.24 -16.18 -25.64
CA ARG A 61 -13.64 -16.56 -25.91
C ARG A 61 -14.57 -15.40 -25.48
N ARG A 62 -15.66 -15.26 -26.24
CA ARG A 62 -16.72 -14.26 -26.00
C ARG A 62 -18.01 -14.88 -25.46
N ASP A 63 -17.86 -15.95 -24.68
CA ASP A 63 -18.96 -16.67 -24.05
C ASP A 63 -18.72 -16.75 -22.53
N GLU A 64 -19.65 -17.33 -21.79
CA GLU A 64 -19.64 -17.46 -20.32
C GLU A 64 -18.38 -18.17 -19.81
N LEU A 65 -17.84 -19.11 -20.60
CA LEU A 65 -16.58 -19.80 -20.28
C LEU A 65 -15.37 -18.86 -20.42
N GLY A 66 -15.41 -17.94 -21.38
CA GLY A 66 -14.41 -16.90 -21.54
C GLY A 66 -14.42 -15.90 -20.39
N GLU A 67 -15.60 -15.45 -19.97
CA GLU A 67 -15.77 -14.57 -18.82
C GLU A 67 -15.27 -15.24 -17.52
N LEU A 68 -15.60 -16.51 -17.32
CA LEU A 68 -15.11 -17.28 -16.17
C LEU A 68 -13.58 -17.43 -16.19
N ALA A 69 -13.00 -17.69 -17.37
CA ALA A 69 -11.56 -17.80 -17.53
C ALA A 69 -10.85 -16.49 -17.18
N GLN A 70 -11.38 -15.35 -17.65
CA GLN A 70 -10.85 -14.02 -17.32
C GLN A 70 -10.96 -13.73 -15.83
N ALA A 71 -12.12 -14.01 -15.22
CA ALA A 71 -12.30 -13.81 -13.79
C ALA A 71 -11.31 -14.63 -12.95
N LEU A 72 -11.06 -15.89 -13.34
CA LEU A 72 -10.09 -16.76 -12.67
C LEU A 72 -8.66 -16.22 -12.80
N GLU A 73 -8.25 -15.76 -14.00
CA GLU A 73 -6.92 -15.16 -14.19
C GLU A 73 -6.76 -13.85 -13.43
N HIS A 74 -7.78 -12.99 -13.38
CA HIS A 74 -7.76 -11.80 -12.54
C HIS A 74 -7.59 -12.12 -11.05
N MET A 75 -8.28 -13.14 -10.55
CA MET A 75 -8.10 -13.60 -9.17
C MET A 75 -6.70 -14.16 -8.94
N ALA A 76 -6.18 -14.97 -9.87
CA ALA A 76 -4.83 -15.52 -9.80
C ALA A 76 -3.76 -14.43 -9.75
N GLU A 77 -3.87 -13.40 -10.60
CA GLU A 77 -2.93 -12.30 -10.63
C GLU A 77 -3.01 -11.45 -9.36
N ARG A 78 -4.21 -11.17 -8.85
CA ARG A 78 -4.38 -10.48 -7.55
C ARG A 78 -3.75 -11.25 -6.41
N LEU A 79 -3.95 -12.58 -6.35
CA LEU A 79 -3.35 -13.43 -5.34
C LEU A 79 -1.82 -13.45 -5.44
N ARG A 80 -1.29 -13.58 -6.66
CA ARG A 80 0.15 -13.53 -6.92
C ARG A 80 0.77 -12.21 -6.45
N LEU A 81 0.15 -11.07 -6.80
CA LEU A 81 0.62 -9.75 -6.36
C LEU A 81 0.57 -9.61 -4.84
N SER A 82 -0.52 -10.06 -4.20
CA SER A 82 -0.65 -10.03 -2.74
C SER A 82 0.42 -10.87 -2.05
N LEU A 83 0.68 -12.10 -2.51
CA LEU A 83 1.72 -12.95 -1.94
C LEU A 83 3.14 -12.40 -2.20
N ALA A 84 3.38 -11.81 -3.36
CA ALA A 84 4.65 -11.17 -3.65
C ALA A 84 4.90 -9.97 -2.71
N GLN A 85 3.88 -9.15 -2.46
CA GLN A 85 3.94 -8.06 -1.49
C GLN A 85 4.20 -8.57 -0.07
N GLN A 86 3.48 -9.61 0.39
CA GLN A 86 3.72 -10.20 1.71
C GLN A 86 5.13 -10.77 1.85
N ARG A 87 5.64 -11.48 0.85
CA ARG A 87 7.01 -12.01 0.85
C ARG A 87 8.05 -10.89 0.90
N LEU A 88 7.85 -9.83 0.12
CA LEU A 88 8.72 -8.65 0.15
C LEU A 88 8.72 -8.01 1.53
N LEU A 89 7.54 -7.78 2.11
CA LEU A 89 7.36 -7.21 3.44
C LEU A 89 8.08 -8.02 4.51
N LEU A 90 7.87 -9.35 4.56
CA LEU A 90 8.55 -10.22 5.53
C LEU A 90 10.07 -10.23 5.35
N ARG A 91 10.56 -10.21 4.10
CA ARG A 91 12.00 -10.16 3.80
C ARG A 91 12.60 -8.84 4.27
N THR A 92 11.94 -7.72 3.98
CA THR A 92 12.41 -6.39 4.37
C THR A 92 12.36 -6.22 5.88
N LEU A 93 11.25 -6.60 6.53
CA LEU A 93 11.14 -6.59 7.99
C LEU A 93 12.27 -7.40 8.66
N SER A 94 12.55 -8.60 8.15
CA SER A 94 13.65 -9.44 8.66
C SER A 94 15.01 -8.76 8.49
N HIS A 95 15.21 -8.01 7.41
CA HIS A 95 16.44 -7.26 7.17
C HIS A 95 16.55 -6.08 8.12
N GLU A 96 15.49 -5.29 8.25
CA GLU A 96 15.47 -4.09 9.09
C GLU A 96 15.53 -4.40 10.60
N LEU A 97 15.01 -5.55 11.04
CA LEU A 97 15.17 -6.03 12.42
C LEU A 97 16.59 -6.54 12.73
N ARG A 98 17.32 -7.03 11.73
CA ARG A 98 18.68 -7.56 11.96
C ARG A 98 19.65 -6.46 12.41
N THR A 99 19.50 -5.25 11.90
CA THR A 99 20.39 -4.13 12.23
C THR A 99 20.30 -3.71 13.70
N PRO A 100 19.11 -3.37 14.26
CA PRO A 100 18.99 -3.04 15.68
C PRO A 100 19.36 -4.21 16.58
N LEU A 101 19.02 -5.46 16.22
CA LEU A 101 19.46 -6.64 16.96
C LEU A 101 20.99 -6.77 17.01
N ALA A 102 21.68 -6.52 15.89
CA ALA A 102 23.14 -6.49 15.88
C ALA A 102 23.71 -5.39 16.79
N ARG A 103 23.10 -4.19 16.76
CA ARG A 103 23.49 -3.07 17.64
C ARG A 103 23.24 -3.38 19.11
N LEU A 104 22.11 -4.02 19.46
CA LEU A 104 21.83 -4.51 20.82
C LEU A 104 22.89 -5.49 21.28
N ARG A 105 23.29 -6.43 20.42
CA ARG A 105 24.34 -7.41 20.75
C ARG A 105 25.68 -6.73 21.00
N ILE A 106 26.08 -5.79 20.12
CA ILE A 106 27.32 -5.01 20.31
C ILE A 106 27.25 -4.17 21.58
N ALA A 107 26.11 -3.58 21.89
CA ALA A 107 25.92 -2.81 23.12
C ALA A 107 26.05 -3.69 24.37
N HIS A 108 25.49 -4.90 24.33
CA HIS A 108 25.60 -5.88 25.41
C HIS A 108 27.05 -6.32 25.67
N ASP A 109 27.82 -6.53 24.59
CA ASP A 109 29.22 -6.96 24.67
C ASP A 109 30.20 -5.78 24.91
N SER A 110 29.70 -4.55 25.04
CA SER A 110 30.50 -3.34 25.25
C SER A 110 30.68 -3.04 26.76
N GLU A 111 31.81 -2.43 27.11
CA GLU A 111 32.12 -1.94 28.48
C GLU A 111 31.50 -0.54 28.75
N LEU A 112 30.28 -0.27 28.23
CA LEU A 112 29.61 1.01 28.46
C LEU A 112 29.15 1.15 29.93
N PRO A 113 29.16 2.36 30.48
CA PRO A 113 28.56 2.65 31.78
C PRO A 113 27.07 2.20 31.76
N PRO A 114 26.57 1.65 32.89
CA PRO A 114 25.22 1.07 32.95
C PRO A 114 24.11 2.01 32.48
N GLU A 115 24.21 3.30 32.74
CA GLU A 115 23.23 4.29 32.32
C GLU A 115 23.22 4.51 30.78
N GLN A 116 24.40 4.59 30.18
CA GLN A 116 24.53 4.73 28.71
C GLN A 116 24.10 3.46 28.02
N LEU A 117 24.39 2.29 28.57
CA LEU A 117 23.90 1.01 28.06
C LEU A 117 22.39 0.97 28.08
N ARG A 118 21.76 1.33 29.21
CA ARG A 118 20.30 1.35 29.36
C ARG A 118 19.64 2.28 28.35
N GLN A 119 20.11 3.52 28.23
CA GLN A 119 19.59 4.49 27.25
C GLN A 119 19.70 3.98 25.80
N ARG A 120 20.80 3.28 25.49
CA ARG A 120 20.99 2.71 24.16
C ARG A 120 20.04 1.54 23.90
N LEU A 121 19.86 0.64 24.89
CA LEU A 121 18.91 -0.47 24.80
C LEU A 121 17.47 0.03 24.66
N ASP A 122 17.07 1.02 25.47
CA ASP A 122 15.72 1.59 25.42
C ASP A 122 15.44 2.22 24.06
N ARG A 123 16.42 2.89 23.44
CA ARG A 123 16.30 3.47 22.11
C ARG A 123 16.12 2.39 21.02
N GLU A 124 17.00 1.38 21.00
CA GLU A 124 16.93 0.32 19.98
C GLU A 124 15.64 -0.52 20.10
N ILE A 125 15.18 -0.75 21.33
CA ILE A 125 13.88 -1.43 21.59
C ILE A 125 12.72 -0.57 21.08
N GLY A 126 12.72 0.72 21.37
CA GLY A 126 11.70 1.65 20.89
C GLY A 126 11.65 1.75 19.35
N ASP A 127 12.81 1.71 18.70
CA ASP A 127 12.89 1.68 17.24
C ASP A 127 12.31 0.38 16.67
N MET A 128 12.60 -0.76 17.30
CA MET A 128 12.03 -2.05 16.88
C MET A 128 10.52 -2.11 17.06
N GLN A 129 10.00 -1.56 18.16
CA GLN A 129 8.55 -1.48 18.40
C GLN A 129 7.86 -0.63 17.33
N ARG A 130 8.39 0.56 17.05
CA ARG A 130 7.87 1.43 15.99
C ARG A 130 7.91 0.75 14.62
N LEU A 131 9.01 0.07 14.27
CA LEU A 131 9.07 -0.68 13.00
C LEU A 131 7.97 -1.73 12.91
N LEU A 132 7.72 -2.45 13.99
CA LEU A 132 6.70 -3.49 14.02
C LEU A 132 5.29 -2.89 13.88
N GLU A 133 4.97 -1.84 14.65
CA GLU A 133 3.70 -1.12 14.59
C GLU A 133 3.44 -0.54 13.21
N ASP A 134 4.39 0.21 12.65
CA ASP A 134 4.32 0.79 11.30
C ASP A 134 4.09 -0.27 10.22
N THR A 135 4.77 -1.42 10.35
CA THR A 135 4.63 -2.53 9.40
C THR A 135 3.26 -3.18 9.48
N LEU A 136 2.73 -3.39 10.69
CA LEU A 136 1.40 -3.97 10.91
C LEU A 136 0.30 -3.03 10.45
N ASP A 137 0.42 -1.74 10.71
CA ASP A 137 -0.54 -0.72 10.27
C ASP A 137 -0.62 -0.67 8.74
N LEU A 138 0.53 -0.62 8.07
CA LEU A 138 0.56 -0.63 6.61
C LEU A 138 -0.05 -1.91 6.04
N ALA A 139 0.30 -3.08 6.60
CA ALA A 139 -0.24 -4.36 6.16
C ALA A 139 -1.76 -4.45 6.36
N TRP A 140 -2.28 -3.94 7.48
CA TRP A 140 -3.70 -3.89 7.76
C TRP A 140 -4.45 -2.97 6.79
N MET A 141 -3.93 -1.76 6.55
CA MET A 141 -4.50 -0.79 5.62
C MET A 141 -4.56 -1.33 4.17
N ASP A 142 -3.57 -2.12 3.75
CA ASP A 142 -3.50 -2.67 2.39
C ASP A 142 -4.40 -3.89 2.19
N THR A 143 -4.48 -4.76 3.21
CA THR A 143 -5.18 -6.05 3.10
C THR A 143 -6.68 -5.88 3.31
N GLU A 144 -7.09 -5.19 4.36
CA GLU A 144 -8.50 -5.10 4.76
C GLU A 144 -9.23 -3.93 4.11
N ARG A 145 -8.49 -2.89 3.65
CA ARG A 145 -9.08 -1.64 3.13
C ARG A 145 -10.27 -1.19 3.98
N PRO A 146 -10.04 -0.96 5.28
CA PRO A 146 -11.12 -0.72 6.21
C PRO A 146 -11.96 0.49 5.79
N GLN A 147 -13.27 0.36 5.89
CA GLN A 147 -14.16 1.51 5.80
C GLN A 147 -14.15 2.21 7.16
N LEU A 148 -13.33 3.24 7.26
CA LEU A 148 -13.21 4.02 8.48
C LEU A 148 -14.38 5.00 8.58
N PRO A 149 -15.04 5.10 9.74
CA PRO A 149 -16.07 6.12 9.96
C PRO A 149 -15.40 7.50 9.91
N THR A 150 -15.94 8.39 9.08
CA THR A 150 -15.47 9.78 8.98
C THR A 150 -16.33 10.70 9.83
N GLU A 151 -15.75 11.78 10.31
CA GLU A 151 -16.39 12.82 11.10
C GLU A 151 -15.80 14.19 10.75
N PRO A 152 -16.51 15.29 11.01
CA PRO A 152 -15.97 16.64 10.83
C PRO A 152 -14.87 16.92 11.86
N VAL A 153 -13.61 16.99 11.40
CA VAL A 153 -12.43 17.25 12.22
C VAL A 153 -11.88 18.65 11.91
N LEU A 154 -11.54 19.41 12.94
CA LEU A 154 -10.85 20.68 12.79
C LEU A 154 -9.34 20.40 12.63
N ALA A 155 -8.80 20.61 11.43
CA ALA A 155 -7.40 20.29 11.12
C ALA A 155 -6.41 21.08 12.00
N LEU A 156 -6.76 22.31 12.38
CA LEU A 156 -5.96 23.12 13.29
C LEU A 156 -5.77 22.47 14.66
N SER A 157 -6.83 21.89 15.25
CA SER A 157 -6.72 21.22 16.56
C SER A 157 -5.82 19.99 16.52
N VAL A 158 -5.87 19.22 15.42
CA VAL A 158 -4.97 18.07 15.21
C VAL A 158 -3.52 18.56 15.12
N TRP A 159 -3.28 19.61 14.33
CA TRP A 159 -1.94 20.20 14.21
C TRP A 159 -1.39 20.69 15.54
N GLU A 160 -2.18 21.42 16.33
CA GLU A 160 -1.73 21.98 17.62
C GLU A 160 -1.32 20.87 18.59
N ALA A 161 -2.09 19.79 18.70
CA ALA A 161 -1.73 18.65 19.52
C ALA A 161 -0.42 18.00 19.06
N LEU A 162 -0.30 17.70 17.75
CA LEU A 162 0.89 17.08 17.18
C LEU A 162 2.13 17.98 17.27
N ARG A 163 1.95 19.30 17.12
CA ARG A 163 3.04 20.27 17.28
C ARG A 163 3.61 20.24 18.70
N ASP A 164 2.74 20.23 19.70
CA ASP A 164 3.16 20.25 21.10
C ASP A 164 3.93 18.95 21.44
N ASP A 165 3.47 17.79 20.96
CA ASP A 165 4.16 16.51 21.13
C ASP A 165 5.50 16.49 20.37
N ALA A 166 5.53 16.95 19.13
CA ALA A 166 6.74 17.01 18.31
C ALA A 166 7.80 17.94 18.91
N CYS A 167 7.38 19.08 19.48
CA CYS A 167 8.29 20.01 20.18
C CYS A 167 8.88 19.36 21.44
N PHE A 168 8.08 18.62 22.19
CA PHE A 168 8.54 17.91 23.38
C PHE A 168 9.57 16.82 23.01
N GLU A 169 9.32 16.03 21.97
CA GLU A 169 10.20 14.95 21.51
C GLU A 169 11.51 15.47 20.92
N SER A 170 11.42 16.48 20.04
CA SER A 170 12.57 16.98 19.25
C SER A 170 13.36 18.09 19.94
N GLY A 171 12.78 18.71 20.98
CA GLY A 171 13.35 19.93 21.61
C GLY A 171 13.21 21.17 20.73
N TRP A 172 12.38 21.15 19.67
CA TRP A 172 12.15 22.30 18.83
C TRP A 172 11.28 23.35 19.53
N ASP A 173 11.60 24.63 19.25
CA ASP A 173 10.72 25.73 19.65
C ASP A 173 9.42 25.71 18.83
N PRO A 174 8.23 25.80 19.45
CA PRO A 174 6.94 25.90 18.75
C PRO A 174 6.89 27.00 17.68
N ALA A 175 7.64 28.09 17.83
CA ALA A 175 7.76 29.16 16.85
C ALA A 175 8.35 28.69 15.49
N ARG A 176 9.05 27.57 15.47
CA ARG A 176 9.60 26.95 14.25
C ARG A 176 8.58 26.10 13.49
N LEU A 177 7.39 25.87 14.08
CA LEU A 177 6.29 25.11 13.50
C LEU A 177 5.06 26.01 13.25
N PRO A 178 5.18 27.08 12.43
CA PRO A 178 4.08 28.00 12.19
C PRO A 178 2.93 27.31 11.45
N CYS A 179 1.70 27.61 11.88
CA CYS A 179 0.47 27.17 11.23
C CYS A 179 -0.33 28.37 10.75
N ARG A 180 -0.80 28.29 9.48
CA ARG A 180 -1.64 29.32 8.85
C ARG A 180 -2.98 28.74 8.41
N LEU A 181 -3.47 27.70 9.10
CA LEU A 181 -4.81 27.17 8.86
C LEU A 181 -5.87 28.12 9.44
N GLY A 182 -6.93 28.34 8.68
CA GLY A 182 -8.11 29.02 9.20
C GLY A 182 -8.84 28.20 10.26
N VAL A 183 -9.52 28.87 11.17
CA VAL A 183 -10.37 28.24 12.20
C VAL A 183 -11.60 27.53 11.60
N ASP A 184 -11.85 27.70 10.32
CA ASP A 184 -12.90 27.08 9.51
C ASP A 184 -12.43 25.84 8.75
N CYS A 185 -11.14 25.48 8.84
CA CYS A 185 -10.58 24.31 8.15
C CYS A 185 -11.09 23.02 8.79
N ARG A 186 -12.31 22.61 8.38
CA ARG A 186 -12.94 21.34 8.79
C ARG A 186 -12.87 20.34 7.65
N VAL A 187 -12.33 19.17 7.95
CA VAL A 187 -12.19 18.06 7.00
C VAL A 187 -13.05 16.87 7.46
N GLU A 188 -13.64 16.15 6.51
CA GLU A 188 -14.48 14.99 6.75
C GLU A 188 -13.61 13.73 6.71
N VAL A 189 -13.09 13.30 7.85
CA VAL A 189 -12.04 12.26 7.95
C VAL A 189 -12.18 11.41 9.22
N HIS A 190 -11.45 10.31 9.27
CA HIS A 190 -11.22 9.55 10.49
C HIS A 190 -10.08 10.21 11.28
N LEU A 191 -10.36 10.64 12.51
CA LEU A 191 -9.46 11.45 13.33
C LEU A 191 -8.09 10.79 13.53
N ASP A 192 -8.06 9.52 13.97
CA ASP A 192 -6.81 8.83 14.27
C ASP A 192 -5.94 8.65 13.01
N SER A 193 -6.57 8.37 11.86
CA SER A 193 -5.84 8.21 10.60
C SER A 193 -5.27 9.53 10.07
N LEU A 194 -6.00 10.66 10.27
CA LEU A 194 -5.48 11.98 9.97
C LEU A 194 -4.33 12.32 10.89
N ALA A 195 -4.48 12.10 12.20
CA ALA A 195 -3.44 12.36 13.19
C ALA A 195 -2.16 11.55 12.87
N GLN A 196 -2.29 10.25 12.61
CA GLN A 196 -1.18 9.38 12.21
C GLN A 196 -0.49 9.87 10.93
N ALA A 197 -1.26 10.25 9.91
CA ALA A 197 -0.69 10.79 8.68
C ALA A 197 0.09 12.08 8.95
N MET A 198 -0.53 13.06 9.63
CA MET A 198 0.11 14.34 9.92
C MET A 198 1.34 14.20 10.82
N GLU A 199 1.31 13.30 11.80
CA GLU A 199 2.46 12.98 12.65
C GLU A 199 3.64 12.45 11.84
N ASN A 200 3.41 11.48 10.95
CA ASN A 200 4.43 10.93 10.07
C ASN A 200 5.03 12.00 9.14
N LEU A 201 4.19 12.89 8.59
CA LEU A 201 4.64 13.99 7.74
C LEU A 201 5.46 15.01 8.54
N LEU A 202 4.99 15.41 9.73
CA LEU A 202 5.67 16.37 10.60
C LEU A 202 7.02 15.84 11.09
N ARG A 203 7.06 14.59 11.55
CA ARG A 203 8.30 13.93 11.99
C ARG A 203 9.31 13.84 10.83
N ASN A 204 8.85 13.53 9.62
CA ASN A 204 9.71 13.55 8.43
C ASN A 204 10.24 14.94 8.12
N ALA A 205 9.41 15.96 8.17
CA ALA A 205 9.78 17.35 7.91
C ALA A 205 10.79 17.90 8.93
N ILE A 206 10.58 17.64 10.23
CA ILE A 206 11.51 18.02 11.30
C ILE A 206 12.88 17.36 11.09
N ARG A 207 12.88 16.07 10.78
CA ARG A 207 14.09 15.27 10.60
C ARG A 207 14.98 15.77 9.46
N HIS A 208 14.38 16.19 8.35
CA HIS A 208 15.11 16.62 7.16
C HIS A 208 15.37 18.13 7.11
N SER A 209 14.81 18.90 8.04
CA SER A 209 15.09 20.33 8.15
C SER A 209 16.43 20.59 8.87
N PRO A 210 17.14 21.67 8.51
CA PRO A 210 18.33 22.09 9.22
C PRO A 210 18.03 22.52 10.68
N GLU A 211 19.08 22.59 11.52
CA GLU A 211 18.93 22.91 12.95
C GLU A 211 18.20 24.22 13.24
N ASP A 212 18.28 25.20 12.37
CA ASP A 212 17.61 26.51 12.44
C ASP A 212 16.40 26.62 11.49
N GLY A 213 16.04 25.53 10.81
CA GLY A 213 14.96 25.49 9.85
C GLY A 213 13.57 25.61 10.50
N THR A 214 12.56 25.81 9.66
CA THR A 214 11.15 25.86 10.03
C THR A 214 10.34 24.87 9.21
N VAL A 215 9.25 24.35 9.79
CA VAL A 215 8.26 23.53 9.09
C VAL A 215 6.92 24.22 9.19
N SER A 216 6.34 24.61 8.08
CA SER A 216 5.08 25.35 8.05
C SER A 216 3.93 24.50 7.52
N LEU A 217 2.75 24.69 8.12
CA LEU A 217 1.50 24.15 7.63
C LEU A 217 0.60 25.31 7.20
N ASP A 218 0.16 25.31 5.97
CA ASP A 218 -0.89 26.18 5.45
C ASP A 218 -1.97 25.39 4.71
N GLY A 219 -3.10 26.03 4.41
CA GLY A 219 -4.17 25.36 3.69
C GLY A 219 -5.18 26.34 3.11
N GLU A 220 -5.78 25.94 2.02
CA GLU A 220 -6.82 26.67 1.32
C GLU A 220 -7.97 25.74 0.90
N ARG A 221 -9.19 26.26 0.86
CA ARG A 221 -10.34 25.50 0.42
C ARG A 221 -10.45 25.56 -1.12
N GLU A 222 -10.48 24.39 -1.75
CA GLU A 222 -10.66 24.24 -3.18
C GLU A 222 -11.94 23.41 -3.45
N GLY A 223 -13.08 24.10 -3.57
CA GLY A 223 -14.38 23.48 -3.77
C GLY A 223 -14.81 22.60 -2.58
N ASP A 224 -14.98 21.30 -2.83
CA ASP A 224 -15.37 20.31 -1.82
C ASP A 224 -14.18 19.69 -1.07
N PHE A 225 -12.98 20.25 -1.26
CA PHE A 225 -11.76 19.75 -0.63
C PHE A 225 -11.00 20.88 0.07
N TRP A 226 -10.20 20.50 1.06
CA TRP A 226 -9.14 21.31 1.64
C TRP A 226 -7.79 20.83 1.09
N HIS A 227 -7.01 21.76 0.57
CA HIS A 227 -5.63 21.55 0.16
C HIS A 227 -4.71 22.05 1.25
N LEU A 228 -4.15 21.14 2.05
CA LEU A 228 -3.16 21.45 3.07
C LEU A 228 -1.76 21.26 2.50
N ARG A 229 -0.82 22.11 2.87
CA ARG A 229 0.58 22.09 2.44
C ARG A 229 1.49 22.11 3.65
N LEU A 230 2.24 21.05 3.85
CA LEU A 230 3.30 20.97 4.86
C LEU A 230 4.63 21.15 4.15
N GLN A 231 5.33 22.24 4.44
CA GLN A 231 6.60 22.58 3.81
C GLN A 231 7.74 22.58 4.82
N ASP A 232 8.79 21.87 4.51
CA ASP A 232 10.06 21.87 5.23
C ASP A 232 11.11 22.78 4.56
N GLN A 233 12.27 22.91 5.22
CA GLN A 233 13.43 23.63 4.69
C GLN A 233 14.63 22.71 4.46
N GLY A 234 14.36 21.44 4.19
CA GLY A 234 15.36 20.42 3.87
C GLY A 234 16.00 20.61 2.48
N PRO A 235 16.77 19.64 2.04
CA PRO A 235 17.43 19.68 0.73
C PRO A 235 16.48 19.45 -0.46
N GLY A 236 15.22 19.09 -0.21
CA GLY A 236 14.30 18.65 -1.25
C GLY A 236 14.61 17.25 -1.75
N VAL A 237 13.95 16.85 -2.84
CA VAL A 237 14.05 15.51 -3.43
C VAL A 237 14.19 15.64 -4.96
N ALA A 238 15.00 14.81 -5.60
CA ALA A 238 15.10 14.79 -7.06
C ALA A 238 13.73 14.50 -7.69
N GLU A 239 13.39 15.20 -8.79
CA GLU A 239 12.03 15.14 -9.39
C GLU A 239 11.60 13.73 -9.77
N ASP A 240 12.52 12.90 -10.25
CA ASP A 240 12.30 11.49 -10.60
C ASP A 240 12.07 10.59 -9.39
N GLN A 241 12.32 11.09 -8.17
CA GLN A 241 12.17 10.36 -6.92
C GLN A 241 10.96 10.80 -6.08
N LEU A 242 10.27 11.89 -6.45
CA LEU A 242 9.12 12.44 -5.70
C LEU A 242 7.98 11.43 -5.48
N GLU A 243 7.72 10.55 -6.44
CA GLU A 243 6.75 9.46 -6.25
C GLU A 243 7.33 8.29 -5.44
N ARG A 244 8.64 8.07 -5.53
CA ARG A 244 9.29 6.93 -4.88
C ARG A 244 9.41 7.09 -3.37
N ILE A 245 9.43 8.33 -2.84
CA ILE A 245 9.48 8.57 -1.40
C ILE A 245 8.27 8.01 -0.64
N PHE A 246 7.16 7.74 -1.33
CA PHE A 246 5.96 7.13 -0.77
C PHE A 246 5.93 5.61 -0.86
N LEU A 247 6.95 4.99 -1.45
CA LEU A 247 7.04 3.53 -1.48
C LEU A 247 7.54 3.02 -0.11
N PRO A 248 6.95 1.96 0.42
CA PRO A 248 7.39 1.38 1.68
C PRO A 248 8.87 1.00 1.65
N TYR A 249 9.58 1.23 2.75
CA TYR A 249 11.00 0.95 2.94
C TYR A 249 11.94 1.69 1.96
N GLN A 250 11.44 2.70 1.27
CA GLN A 250 12.29 3.51 0.39
C GLN A 250 13.01 4.59 1.19
N ARG A 251 14.33 4.61 1.08
CA ARG A 251 15.20 5.65 1.64
C ARG A 251 16.03 6.23 0.50
N LEU A 252 16.13 7.54 0.44
CA LEU A 252 16.92 8.22 -0.61
C LEU A 252 18.41 8.32 -0.25
N ASP A 253 18.68 8.28 1.05
CA ASP A 253 20.04 8.41 1.58
C ASP A 253 20.27 7.39 2.71
N ASP A 254 21.18 6.44 2.52
CA ASP A 254 21.52 5.42 3.52
C ASP A 254 22.32 6.01 4.71
N SER A 255 22.86 7.22 4.55
CA SER A 255 23.65 7.90 5.57
C SER A 255 22.82 8.74 6.56
N ALA A 256 21.59 9.07 6.24
CA ALA A 256 20.72 9.87 7.09
C ALA A 256 20.01 9.00 8.13
N GLY A 257 20.70 8.60 9.20
CA GLY A 257 20.19 8.20 10.52
C GLY A 257 18.83 7.47 10.59
N GLU A 258 18.19 7.50 11.71
CA GLU A 258 17.00 6.81 12.18
C GLU A 258 15.77 6.86 11.24
N GLY A 259 15.13 5.70 11.02
CA GLY A 259 13.82 5.53 10.35
C GLY A 259 13.83 4.51 9.21
N PHE A 260 12.75 3.77 9.12
CA PHE A 260 12.63 2.58 8.29
C PHE A 260 12.04 2.85 6.89
N GLY A 261 11.74 4.12 6.56
CA GLY A 261 11.15 4.48 5.27
C GLY A 261 9.68 4.06 5.12
N LEU A 262 8.95 3.95 6.23
CA LEU A 262 7.53 3.59 6.25
C LEU A 262 6.60 4.80 6.44
N GLY A 263 7.02 5.84 7.14
CA GLY A 263 6.14 6.93 7.56
C GLY A 263 5.40 7.63 6.42
N LEU A 264 6.07 7.95 5.30
CA LEU A 264 5.40 8.57 4.14
C LEU A 264 4.44 7.61 3.44
N ALA A 265 4.76 6.32 3.39
CA ALA A 265 3.88 5.29 2.82
C ALA A 265 2.60 5.13 3.66
N ILE A 266 2.74 5.09 5.00
CA ILE A 266 1.62 5.04 5.95
C ILE A 266 0.76 6.29 5.81
N ALA A 267 1.38 7.48 5.80
CA ALA A 267 0.66 8.75 5.64
C ALA A 267 -0.16 8.76 4.34
N ARG A 268 0.45 8.37 3.21
CA ARG A 268 -0.26 8.29 1.93
C ARG A 268 -1.45 7.34 1.99
N ARG A 269 -1.23 6.16 2.56
CA ARG A 269 -2.27 5.15 2.66
C ARG A 269 -3.43 5.58 3.56
N ALA A 270 -3.12 6.17 4.72
CA ALA A 270 -4.10 6.71 5.65
C ALA A 270 -4.98 7.81 5.01
N ILE A 271 -4.39 8.69 4.21
CA ILE A 271 -5.11 9.73 3.48
C ILE A 271 -5.97 9.15 2.35
N GLU A 272 -5.44 8.21 1.56
CA GLU A 272 -6.18 7.57 0.45
C GLU A 272 -7.40 6.77 0.92
N LEU A 273 -7.32 6.09 2.07
CA LEU A 273 -8.44 5.34 2.66
C LEU A 273 -9.65 6.23 3.03
N GLN A 274 -9.41 7.52 3.19
CA GLN A 274 -10.44 8.52 3.54
C GLN A 274 -10.93 9.33 2.32
N GLY A 275 -10.58 8.88 1.09
CA GLY A 275 -10.96 9.57 -0.15
C GLY A 275 -10.12 10.81 -0.43
N GLY A 276 -9.03 11.02 0.31
CA GLY A 276 -8.06 12.08 0.09
C GLY A 276 -6.94 11.68 -0.88
N ARG A 277 -5.98 12.59 -1.07
CA ARG A 277 -4.77 12.38 -1.87
C ARG A 277 -3.56 13.01 -1.20
N LEU A 278 -2.42 12.31 -1.23
CA LEU A 278 -1.12 12.82 -0.75
C LEU A 278 -0.09 12.74 -1.87
N TRP A 279 0.61 13.86 -2.13
CA TRP A 279 1.72 13.92 -3.09
C TRP A 279 2.77 14.91 -2.62
N ALA A 280 3.92 14.96 -3.30
CA ALA A 280 5.03 15.83 -2.97
C ALA A 280 5.43 16.71 -4.15
N SER A 281 5.97 17.88 -3.85
CA SER A 281 6.68 18.74 -4.79
C SER A 281 7.87 19.40 -4.09
N ASN A 282 8.85 19.85 -4.85
CA ASN A 282 9.94 20.65 -4.29
C ASN A 282 9.48 22.07 -4.01
N GLY A 283 9.72 22.54 -2.77
CA GLY A 283 9.62 23.92 -2.37
C GLY A 283 10.88 24.73 -2.72
N LYS A 284 10.89 26.00 -2.32
CA LYS A 284 12.10 26.84 -2.38
C LYS A 284 12.26 27.57 -1.04
N PRO A 285 12.98 27.00 -0.06
CA PRO A 285 13.68 25.70 -0.06
C PRO A 285 12.80 24.52 0.33
N GLY A 286 13.33 23.29 0.25
CA GLY A 286 12.82 22.08 0.88
C GLY A 286 11.79 21.30 0.08
N LEU A 287 11.11 20.39 0.75
CA LEU A 287 10.02 19.57 0.23
C LEU A 287 8.68 20.13 0.69
N CYS A 288 7.69 20.13 -0.20
CA CYS A 288 6.31 20.44 0.11
C CYS A 288 5.46 19.18 -0.05
N LEU A 289 4.82 18.77 1.03
CA LEU A 289 3.87 17.66 1.07
C LEU A 289 2.45 18.21 0.99
N HIS A 290 1.68 17.75 0.02
CA HIS A 290 0.35 18.23 -0.29
C HIS A 290 -0.69 17.20 0.14
N LEU A 291 -1.62 17.59 1.01
CA LEU A 291 -2.74 16.77 1.43
C LEU A 291 -4.02 17.36 0.85
N TRP A 292 -4.75 16.58 0.10
CA TRP A 292 -6.07 16.94 -0.39
C TRP A 292 -7.09 16.10 0.36
N LEU A 293 -7.92 16.75 1.16
CA LEU A 293 -8.86 16.12 2.08
C LEU A 293 -10.28 16.58 1.81
N PRO A 294 -11.30 15.70 1.89
CA PRO A 294 -12.69 16.10 1.76
C PRO A 294 -13.04 17.18 2.80
N ALA A 295 -13.70 18.26 2.37
CA ALA A 295 -14.19 19.30 3.26
C ALA A 295 -15.47 18.78 3.96
N ALA A 296 -15.57 19.03 5.26
CA ALA A 296 -16.83 18.84 5.95
C ALA A 296 -17.87 19.87 5.44
N ALA A 297 -19.13 19.47 5.43
CA ALA A 297 -20.25 20.28 4.95
C ALA A 297 -20.51 21.53 5.82
#